data_9a5d9a90ecf537d4ab0ea5a9a4dd7c1c
#
_entry.id   9a5d9a90ecf537d4ab0ea5a9a4dd7c1c
#
_cell.length_a   1.000
_cell.length_b   1.000
_cell.length_c   1.000
_cell.angle_alpha   90.00
_cell.angle_beta   90.00
_cell.angle_gamma   90.00
#
_symmetry.space_group_name_H-M   'P 1'
#
loop_
_entity.id
_entity.type
_entity.pdbx_description
1 polymer ?
#
loop_
_entity_poly.entity_id
_entity_poly.type
_entity_poly.pdbx_seq_one_letter_code
_entity_poly.pdbx_strand_id
1 'polypeptide(L)'
;LNNRTIEIKVRLNQQEADFLNEKVKKSGLSREAYLRHLIAGLVPQDAPPPDYFAMMRELYRVGNNLNQIARKAQSLNMIDVPLYKKAVGEFEAAVKKITEAVILPRKMEG
;
A
#
# COMPACT_ATOMS: atom_id res chain seq x y z
N LEU A 1 15.02 16.02 -11.76
CA LEU A 1 13.89 16.13 -12.67
C LEU A 1 14.01 15.12 -13.78
N ASN A 2 12.97 14.35 -13.96
CA ASN A 2 12.95 13.24 -14.89
C ASN A 2 12.59 13.73 -16.29
N ASN A 3 13.60 14.03 -17.10
CA ASN A 3 13.38 14.32 -18.51
C ASN A 3 13.27 13.01 -19.28
N ARG A 4 12.03 12.58 -19.51
CA ARG A 4 11.75 11.35 -20.25
C ARG A 4 11.69 11.64 -21.74
N THR A 5 12.86 11.65 -22.37
CA THR A 5 13.02 12.01 -23.77
C THR A 5 13.39 10.83 -24.67
N ILE A 6 13.76 9.69 -24.07
CA ILE A 6 14.18 8.52 -24.81
C ILE A 6 12.97 7.62 -25.04
N GLU A 7 12.68 7.33 -26.29
CA GLU A 7 11.57 6.46 -26.69
C GLU A 7 12.11 5.10 -27.13
N ILE A 8 11.49 4.04 -26.65
CA ILE A 8 11.85 2.67 -27.00
C ILE A 8 10.61 1.97 -27.56
N LYS A 9 10.76 1.35 -28.73
CA LYS A 9 9.68 0.55 -29.32
C LYS A 9 9.94 -0.93 -29.09
N VAL A 10 8.95 -1.62 -28.61
CA VAL A 10 8.98 -3.07 -28.43
C VAL A 10 7.77 -3.68 -29.14
N ARG A 11 8.02 -4.68 -29.96
CA ARG A 11 6.95 -5.42 -30.63
C ARG A 11 6.60 -6.66 -29.83
N LEU A 12 5.33 -6.88 -29.59
CA LEU A 12 4.82 -8.03 -28.86
C LEU A 12 3.91 -8.85 -29.77
N ASN A 13 3.90 -10.16 -29.58
CA ASN A 13 2.87 -10.97 -30.20
C ASN A 13 1.54 -10.79 -29.46
N GLN A 14 0.46 -11.36 -29.98
CA GLN A 14 -0.87 -11.16 -29.38
C GLN A 14 -0.94 -11.69 -27.94
N GLN A 15 -0.34 -12.85 -27.70
CA GLN A 15 -0.34 -13.46 -26.36
C GLN A 15 0.39 -12.59 -25.34
N GLU A 16 1.55 -12.05 -25.72
CA GLU A 16 2.33 -11.16 -24.85
C GLU A 16 1.59 -9.85 -24.59
N ALA A 17 0.96 -9.29 -25.62
CA ALA A 17 0.18 -8.04 -25.49
C ALA A 17 -1.01 -8.24 -24.55
N ASP A 18 -1.74 -9.34 -24.70
CA ASP A 18 -2.89 -9.66 -23.85
C ASP A 18 -2.46 -9.85 -22.40
N PHE A 19 -1.35 -10.54 -22.17
CA PHE A 19 -0.80 -10.73 -20.83
C PHE A 19 -0.43 -9.39 -20.18
N LEU A 20 0.28 -8.54 -20.90
CA LEU A 20 0.66 -7.22 -20.42
C LEU A 20 -0.56 -6.36 -20.09
N ASN A 21 -1.52 -6.31 -21.01
CA ASN A 21 -2.71 -5.49 -20.83
C ASN A 21 -3.54 -5.94 -19.62
N GLU A 22 -3.62 -7.25 -19.38
CA GLU A 22 -4.30 -7.77 -18.20
C GLU A 22 -3.61 -7.35 -16.91
N LYS A 23 -2.28 -7.47 -16.85
CA LYS A 23 -1.49 -7.07 -15.68
C LYS A 23 -1.61 -5.57 -15.42
N VAL A 24 -1.54 -4.76 -16.45
CA VAL A 24 -1.68 -3.30 -16.34
C VAL A 24 -3.06 -2.94 -15.78
N LYS A 25 -4.10 -3.56 -16.33
CA LYS A 25 -5.48 -3.31 -15.87
C LYS A 25 -5.64 -3.64 -14.39
N LYS A 26 -5.15 -4.80 -13.96
CA LYS A 26 -5.26 -5.23 -12.55
C LYS A 26 -4.47 -4.33 -11.60
N SER A 27 -3.37 -3.76 -12.05
CA SER A 27 -2.53 -2.89 -11.21
C SER A 27 -3.14 -1.52 -10.94
N GLY A 28 -4.06 -1.07 -11.80
CA GLY A 28 -4.60 0.29 -11.74
C GLY A 28 -3.65 1.37 -12.23
N LEU A 29 -2.46 0.99 -12.72
CA LEU A 29 -1.48 1.91 -13.26
C LEU A 29 -1.67 2.08 -14.77
N SER A 30 -1.09 3.16 -15.34
CA SER A 30 -0.95 3.26 -16.78
C SER A 30 0.08 2.23 -17.27
N ARG A 31 0.03 1.91 -18.57
CA ARG A 31 0.99 0.98 -19.16
C ARG A 31 2.42 1.48 -18.98
N GLU A 32 2.65 2.76 -19.19
CA GLU A 32 3.99 3.34 -19.02
C GLU A 32 4.49 3.26 -17.58
N ALA A 33 3.63 3.58 -16.63
CA ALA A 33 3.99 3.50 -15.21
C ALA A 33 4.29 2.05 -14.80
N TYR A 34 3.49 1.10 -15.29
CA TYR A 34 3.71 -0.32 -15.04
C TYR A 34 5.09 -0.76 -15.56
N LEU A 35 5.40 -0.41 -16.80
CA LEU A 35 6.68 -0.77 -17.41
C LEU A 35 7.86 -0.12 -16.70
N ARG A 36 7.72 1.13 -16.25
CA ARG A 36 8.78 1.79 -15.49
C ARG A 36 9.06 1.09 -14.15
N HIS A 37 8.02 0.57 -13.48
CA HIS A 37 8.23 -0.24 -12.28
C HIS A 37 9.06 -1.49 -12.59
N LEU A 38 8.72 -2.20 -13.66
CA LEU A 38 9.47 -3.40 -14.06
C LEU A 38 10.92 -3.08 -14.35
N ILE A 39 11.17 -1.97 -15.05
CA ILE A 39 12.53 -1.52 -15.36
C ILE A 39 13.32 -1.24 -14.07
N ALA A 40 12.65 -0.72 -13.04
CA ALA A 40 13.26 -0.47 -11.74
C ALA A 40 13.40 -1.74 -10.87
N GLY A 41 13.01 -2.90 -11.39
CA GLY A 41 13.08 -4.17 -10.65
C GLY A 41 11.93 -4.40 -9.68
N LEU A 42 10.81 -3.70 -9.89
CA LEU A 42 9.63 -3.80 -9.03
C LEU A 42 8.45 -4.38 -9.80
N VAL A 43 7.70 -5.25 -9.16
CA VAL A 43 6.49 -5.83 -9.76
C VAL A 43 5.28 -5.20 -9.07
N PRO A 44 4.50 -4.36 -9.78
CA PRO A 44 3.28 -3.79 -9.20
C PRO A 44 2.30 -4.88 -8.82
N GLN A 45 1.65 -4.71 -7.68
CA GLN A 45 0.60 -5.60 -7.24
C GLN A 45 -0.73 -5.20 -7.87
N ASP A 46 -1.67 -6.15 -7.90
CA ASP A 46 -3.03 -5.86 -8.31
C ASP A 46 -3.63 -4.82 -7.35
N ALA A 47 -4.39 -3.87 -7.89
CA ALA A 47 -5.08 -2.89 -7.05
C ALA A 47 -6.07 -3.61 -6.13
N PRO A 48 -6.09 -3.29 -4.83
CA PRO A 48 -7.01 -3.94 -3.90
C PRO A 48 -8.47 -3.57 -4.21
N PRO A 49 -9.43 -4.44 -3.83
CA PRO A 49 -10.85 -4.13 -4.04
C PRO A 49 -11.31 -2.96 -3.16
N PRO A 50 -12.42 -2.30 -3.50
CA PRO A 50 -12.95 -1.18 -2.69
C PRO A 50 -13.17 -1.53 -1.23
N ASP A 51 -13.53 -2.77 -0.92
CA ASP A 51 -13.74 -3.22 0.47
C ASP A 51 -12.47 -3.12 1.32
N TYR A 52 -11.30 -3.32 0.71
CA TYR A 52 -10.03 -3.15 1.39
C TYR A 52 -9.87 -1.72 1.90
N PHE A 53 -10.14 -0.73 1.07
CA PHE A 53 -10.02 0.67 1.46
C PHE A 53 -11.02 1.05 2.54
N ALA A 54 -12.25 0.52 2.45
CA ALA A 54 -13.26 0.73 3.48
C ALA A 54 -12.81 0.15 4.83
N MET A 55 -12.27 -1.06 4.82
CA MET A 55 -11.73 -1.71 6.01
C MET A 55 -10.59 -0.89 6.62
N MET A 56 -9.66 -0.41 5.78
CA MET A 56 -8.53 0.38 6.27
C MET A 56 -8.98 1.70 6.90
N ARG A 57 -9.98 2.36 6.33
CA ARG A 57 -10.57 3.56 6.95
C ARG A 57 -11.13 3.26 8.33
N GLU A 58 -11.82 2.13 8.48
CA GLU A 58 -12.35 1.72 9.79
C GLU A 58 -11.23 1.45 10.80
N LEU A 59 -10.15 0.80 10.38
CA LEU A 59 -9.00 0.55 11.24
C LEU A 59 -8.34 1.86 11.69
N TYR A 60 -8.18 2.83 10.79
CA TYR A 60 -7.66 4.14 11.16
C TYR A 60 -8.58 4.87 12.13
N ARG A 61 -9.89 4.75 11.96
CA ARG A 61 -10.86 5.34 12.88
C ARG A 61 -10.77 4.71 14.25
N VAL A 62 -10.65 3.38 14.32
CA VAL A 62 -10.45 2.66 15.59
C VAL A 62 -9.17 3.15 16.29
N GLY A 63 -8.07 3.27 15.54
CA GLY A 63 -6.82 3.78 16.08
C GLY A 63 -6.96 5.19 16.67
N ASN A 64 -7.63 6.08 15.95
CA ASN A 64 -7.89 7.44 16.44
C ASN A 64 -8.75 7.45 17.69
N ASN A 65 -9.78 6.58 17.76
CA ASN A 65 -10.63 6.46 18.92
C ASN A 65 -9.85 5.93 20.13
N LEU A 66 -8.96 4.96 19.92
CA LEU A 66 -8.09 4.45 20.97
C LEU A 66 -7.19 5.56 21.53
N ASN A 67 -6.62 6.39 20.66
CA ASN A 67 -5.79 7.51 21.08
C ASN A 67 -6.58 8.53 21.90
N GLN A 68 -7.82 8.81 21.52
CA GLN A 68 -8.69 9.71 22.28
C GLN A 68 -9.03 9.16 23.65
N ILE A 69 -9.34 7.86 23.73
CA ILE A 69 -9.61 7.18 24.99
C ILE A 69 -8.38 7.23 25.90
N ALA A 70 -7.19 7.00 25.31
CA ALA A 70 -5.94 7.06 26.07
C ALA A 70 -5.69 8.44 26.67
N ARG A 71 -5.90 9.50 25.89
CA ARG A 71 -5.73 10.88 26.38
C ARG A 71 -6.68 11.20 27.51
N LYS A 72 -7.94 10.79 27.37
CA LYS A 72 -8.95 10.99 28.39
C LYS A 72 -8.59 10.26 29.69
N ALA A 73 -8.25 8.99 29.57
CA ALA A 73 -7.89 8.18 30.73
C ALA A 73 -6.60 8.67 31.38
N GLN A 74 -5.63 9.14 30.59
CA GLN A 74 -4.40 9.74 31.11
C GLN A 74 -4.69 10.98 31.96
N SER A 75 -5.60 11.84 31.51
CA SER A 75 -5.98 13.05 32.23
C SER A 75 -6.63 12.75 33.56
N LEU A 76 -7.21 11.55 33.72
CA LEU A 76 -7.89 11.09 34.91
C LEU A 76 -7.04 10.13 35.76
N ASN A 77 -5.80 9.84 35.32
CA ASN A 77 -4.92 8.84 35.98
C ASN A 77 -5.57 7.46 36.12
N MET A 78 -6.33 7.04 35.10
CA MET A 78 -7.12 5.80 35.16
C MET A 78 -6.50 4.60 34.47
N ILE A 79 -5.38 4.79 33.76
CA ILE A 79 -4.71 3.70 32.99
C ILE A 79 -3.21 3.71 33.21
N ASP A 80 -2.60 2.55 32.92
CA ASP A 80 -1.16 2.43 32.77
C ASP A 80 -0.77 3.02 31.42
N VAL A 81 -0.33 4.27 31.41
CA VAL A 81 -0.02 5.02 30.18
C VAL A 81 1.07 4.36 29.36
N PRO A 82 2.22 3.93 29.91
CA PRO A 82 3.24 3.26 29.11
C PRO A 82 2.73 1.99 28.43
N LEU A 83 1.98 1.16 29.13
CA LEU A 83 1.43 -0.08 28.57
C LEU A 83 0.43 0.21 27.45
N TYR A 84 -0.43 1.21 27.66
CA TYR A 84 -1.42 1.59 26.66
C TYR A 84 -0.75 2.14 25.38
N LYS A 85 0.24 3.02 25.55
CA LYS A 85 0.99 3.57 24.41
C LYS A 85 1.68 2.47 23.62
N LYS A 86 2.22 1.47 24.29
CA LYS A 86 2.83 0.31 23.62
C LYS A 86 1.81 -0.44 22.79
N ALA A 87 0.62 -0.71 23.34
CA ALA A 87 -0.44 -1.42 22.63
C ALA A 87 -0.94 -0.66 21.40
N VAL A 88 -1.13 0.65 21.51
CA VAL A 88 -1.54 1.51 20.39
C VAL A 88 -0.44 1.52 19.31
N GLY A 89 0.83 1.62 19.71
CA GLY A 89 1.95 1.58 18.79
C GLY A 89 2.03 0.26 18.02
N GLU A 90 1.78 -0.85 18.69
CA GLU A 90 1.73 -2.18 18.05
C GLU A 90 0.59 -2.27 17.04
N PHE A 91 -0.58 -1.74 17.38
CA PHE A 91 -1.71 -1.68 16.47
C PHE A 91 -1.40 -0.86 15.22
N GLU A 92 -0.87 0.35 15.41
CA GLU A 92 -0.51 1.23 14.30
C GLU A 92 0.56 0.61 13.39
N ALA A 93 1.56 -0.05 13.98
CA ALA A 93 2.60 -0.76 13.23
C ALA A 93 2.01 -1.93 12.41
N ALA A 94 1.06 -2.67 12.98
CA ALA A 94 0.39 -3.76 12.27
C ALA A 94 -0.43 -3.24 11.09
N VAL A 95 -1.17 -2.16 11.26
CA VAL A 95 -1.95 -1.53 10.18
C VAL A 95 -1.03 -1.07 9.06
N LYS A 96 0.11 -0.45 9.42
CA LYS A 96 1.10 0.00 8.44
C LYS A 96 1.68 -1.17 7.64
N LYS A 97 2.03 -2.28 8.30
CA LYS A 97 2.54 -3.48 7.63
C LYS A 97 1.53 -4.06 6.65
N ILE A 98 0.26 -4.13 7.03
CA ILE A 98 -0.79 -4.62 6.15
C ILE A 98 -0.90 -3.73 4.91
N THR A 99 -0.91 -2.41 5.11
CA THR A 99 -1.00 -1.44 4.02
C THR A 99 0.17 -1.60 3.04
N GLU A 100 1.39 -1.67 3.57
CA GLU A 100 2.59 -1.83 2.75
C GLU A 100 2.57 -3.16 1.98
N ALA A 101 2.17 -4.25 2.62
CA ALA A 101 2.13 -5.57 1.99
C ALA A 101 1.13 -5.63 0.83
N VAL A 102 0.02 -4.89 0.91
CA VAL A 102 -1.03 -4.91 -0.10
C VAL A 102 -0.77 -3.93 -1.24
N ILE A 103 -0.22 -2.76 -0.95
CA ILE A 103 -0.14 -1.65 -1.91
C ILE A 103 1.23 -1.55 -2.58
N LEU A 104 2.32 -1.76 -1.83
CA LEU A 104 3.66 -1.57 -2.39
C LEU A 104 3.99 -2.64 -3.43
N PRO A 105 4.69 -2.26 -4.51
CA PRO A 105 5.16 -3.23 -5.49
C PRO A 105 6.20 -4.16 -4.87
N ARG A 106 6.24 -5.40 -5.35
CA ARG A 106 7.20 -6.39 -4.89
C ARG A 106 8.50 -6.26 -5.67
N LYS A 107 9.62 -6.60 -5.01
CA LYS A 107 10.89 -6.70 -5.72
C LYS A 107 10.85 -7.87 -6.71
N MET A 108 11.40 -7.64 -7.89
CA MET A 108 11.53 -8.69 -8.90
C MET A 108 12.59 -9.69 -8.43
N GLU A 109 12.24 -10.99 -8.49
CA GLU A 109 13.18 -12.06 -8.21
C GLU A 109 14.12 -12.26 -9.39
N GLY A 110 15.39 -12.54 -9.08
CA GLY A 110 16.33 -12.89 -10.12
C GLY A 110 17.71 -12.31 -9.96
#